data_93cd29ea176592f0779bf913dafdfc59
#
_entry.id   93cd29ea176592f0779bf913dafdfc59
#
_cell.length_a   1.000
_cell.length_b   1.000
_cell.length_c   1.000
_cell.angle_alpha   90.00
_cell.angle_beta   90.00
_cell.angle_gamma   90.00
#
_symmetry.space_group_name_H-M   'P 1'
#
loop_
_entity.id
_entity.type
_entity.pdbx_description
1 polymer ?
#
loop_
_entity_poly.entity_id
_entity_poly.type
_entity_poly.pdbx_seq_one_letter_code
_entity_poly.pdbx_strand_id
1 'polypeptide(L)'
;MTGLVDRASGLTGSSVPLWKNRTARALFYQALVAGLLLLLTAFFVHNTGVNLAKRGIASGFGFLHGIAGFDISFKLVSYSLTSTYARALLIGLLNTLLVSALGVILSTILGFIVGVARLSNNWLIAKLAAVYVDVIRNIPLLAQLIFWYFGVLSTLPGVRQSIDIFSLFYLNQRGLYSPVPELQPGFGIIPVALLVGMLGAVLVSAWARRRQMLTGQPFHSFWAGLGLIIGVPLVVGLLFGFRMVWSFPELAGFNFKGGFQIAPEFIALLVGLSIHTSAFIAENVRSGVQAVSPGQTEAGLALGLKRGIVTRKIVLPQALRVIVPPLTSQYLNLTKNSSLAVFIGFPEVVAVFAGTTLNQTGQAVECIALTMAIYLVISLIISAFMNWYNRHIALVER
;
A
#
# COMPACT_ATOMS: atom_id res chain seq x y z
N MET A 1 29.28 64.50 -28.34
CA MET A 1 30.55 64.47 -27.57
C MET A 1 30.16 64.60 -26.11
N THR A 2 30.64 63.75 -25.21
CA THR A 2 30.38 63.62 -23.77
C THR A 2 29.41 62.52 -23.44
N GLY A 3 29.96 61.34 -22.99
CA GLY A 3 29.17 60.25 -22.47
C GLY A 3 29.84 58.86 -22.46
N LEU A 4 31.14 58.76 -22.39
CA LEU A 4 31.92 57.53 -22.41
C LEU A 4 33.06 57.51 -21.37
N VAL A 5 32.80 57.92 -20.15
CA VAL A 5 33.74 57.72 -19.03
C VAL A 5 32.85 57.58 -17.78
N ASP A 6 32.45 56.38 -17.41
CA ASP A 6 32.14 55.96 -16.04
C ASP A 6 31.64 54.53 -16.00
N ARG A 7 32.48 53.58 -16.40
CA ARG A 7 32.25 52.16 -16.21
C ARG A 7 33.53 51.40 -15.80
N ALA A 8 34.33 51.98 -14.94
CA ALA A 8 35.54 51.32 -14.49
C ALA A 8 35.85 51.59 -13.00
N SER A 9 34.83 51.52 -12.13
CA SER A 9 35.08 51.58 -10.68
C SER A 9 33.99 50.82 -9.92
N GLY A 10 34.08 49.51 -9.91
CA GLY A 10 33.09 48.68 -9.23
C GLY A 10 33.48 47.21 -9.00
N LEU A 11 34.77 46.89 -9.09
CA LEU A 11 35.28 45.55 -8.80
C LEU A 11 36.16 45.52 -7.54
N THR A 12 35.72 46.18 -6.48
CA THR A 12 36.16 45.80 -5.12
C THR A 12 35.03 45.05 -4.45
N GLY A 13 34.92 43.78 -4.75
CA GLY A 13 34.08 42.86 -4.03
C GLY A 13 34.51 42.84 -2.56
N SER A 14 33.87 43.64 -1.72
CA SER A 14 34.00 43.54 -0.28
C SER A 14 33.54 42.11 0.09
N SER A 15 34.51 41.21 0.33
CA SER A 15 34.26 39.86 0.81
C SER A 15 33.52 39.99 2.15
N VAL A 16 32.20 39.83 2.12
CA VAL A 16 31.39 39.78 3.34
C VAL A 16 32.00 38.72 4.23
N PRO A 17 32.47 39.04 5.43
CA PRO A 17 33.07 38.06 6.34
C PRO A 17 32.15 36.82 6.48
N LEU A 18 32.72 35.63 6.45
CA LEU A 18 31.96 34.35 6.43
C LEU A 18 30.89 34.27 7.51
N TRP A 19 31.15 34.86 8.70
CA TRP A 19 30.16 34.93 9.79
C TRP A 19 29.00 35.90 9.56
N LYS A 20 29.10 36.83 8.63
CA LYS A 20 28.00 37.72 8.24
C LYS A 20 27.22 37.17 7.02
N ASN A 21 27.79 36.20 6.32
CA ASN A 21 27.12 35.56 5.20
C ASN A 21 26.04 34.56 5.73
N ARG A 22 24.78 34.81 5.38
CA ARG A 22 23.62 34.02 5.82
C ARG A 22 23.73 32.55 5.37
N THR A 23 24.22 32.35 4.14
CA THR A 23 24.39 30.99 3.57
C THR A 23 25.52 30.22 4.30
N ALA A 24 26.65 30.86 4.54
CA ALA A 24 27.77 30.24 5.26
C ALA A 24 27.39 29.83 6.68
N ARG A 25 26.65 30.69 7.40
CA ARG A 25 26.13 30.36 8.73
C ARG A 25 25.14 29.22 8.69
N ALA A 26 24.21 29.20 7.73
CA ALA A 26 23.25 28.11 7.58
C ALA A 26 23.96 26.79 7.33
N LEU A 27 24.94 26.75 6.43
CA LEU A 27 25.76 25.56 6.16
C LEU A 27 26.58 25.13 7.38
N PHE A 28 27.16 26.08 8.13
CA PHE A 28 27.90 25.79 9.34
C PHE A 28 26.99 25.12 10.41
N TYR A 29 25.82 25.69 10.69
CA TYR A 29 24.89 25.09 11.67
C TYR A 29 24.34 23.75 11.17
N GLN A 30 24.08 23.58 9.87
CA GLN A 30 23.67 22.31 9.31
C GLN A 30 24.77 21.25 9.46
N ALA A 31 26.02 21.61 9.15
CA ALA A 31 27.17 20.71 9.31
C ALA A 31 27.41 20.37 10.80
N LEU A 32 27.27 21.35 11.71
CA LEU A 32 27.40 21.15 13.14
C LEU A 32 26.34 20.16 13.65
N VAL A 33 25.08 20.38 13.29
CA VAL A 33 23.98 19.48 13.69
C VAL A 33 24.16 18.09 13.09
N ALA A 34 24.51 18.00 11.80
CA ALA A 34 24.79 16.72 11.14
C ALA A 34 25.97 16.00 11.81
N GLY A 35 27.06 16.72 12.11
CA GLY A 35 28.22 16.18 12.81
C GLY A 35 27.88 15.68 14.21
N LEU A 36 27.09 16.45 14.98
CA LEU A 36 26.62 16.05 16.30
C LEU A 36 25.75 14.78 16.22
N LEU A 37 24.82 14.71 15.28
CA LEU A 37 23.99 13.53 15.05
C LEU A 37 24.82 12.30 14.69
N LEU A 38 25.82 12.45 13.81
CA LEU A 38 26.73 11.37 13.44
C LEU A 38 27.56 10.90 14.65
N LEU A 39 28.08 11.80 15.46
CA LEU A 39 28.82 11.46 16.67
C LEU A 39 27.95 10.73 17.69
N LEU A 40 26.71 11.19 17.91
CA LEU A 40 25.77 10.52 18.79
C LEU A 40 25.44 9.13 18.27
N THR A 41 25.18 8.99 16.98
CA THR A 41 24.90 7.69 16.36
C THR A 41 26.09 6.75 16.51
N ALA A 42 27.29 7.20 16.22
CA ALA A 42 28.51 6.43 16.38
C ALA A 42 28.75 6.00 17.84
N PHE A 43 28.51 6.91 18.80
CA PHE A 43 28.60 6.64 20.23
C PHE A 43 27.61 5.54 20.65
N PHE A 44 26.34 5.64 20.23
CA PHE A 44 25.35 4.61 20.56
C PHE A 44 25.67 3.27 19.92
N VAL A 45 26.08 3.24 18.64
CA VAL A 45 26.44 2.00 17.94
C VAL A 45 27.64 1.35 18.63
N HIS A 46 28.68 2.12 18.97
CA HIS A 46 29.86 1.61 19.67
C HIS A 46 29.51 1.05 21.05
N ASN A 47 28.80 1.82 21.87
CA ASN A 47 28.39 1.37 23.21
C ASN A 47 27.49 0.15 23.17
N THR A 48 26.57 0.09 22.22
CA THR A 48 25.70 -1.08 22.01
C THR A 48 26.56 -2.30 21.70
N GLY A 49 27.50 -2.20 20.75
CA GLY A 49 28.40 -3.30 20.41
C GLY A 49 29.22 -3.80 21.59
N VAL A 50 29.80 -2.88 22.36
CA VAL A 50 30.57 -3.23 23.59
C VAL A 50 29.68 -3.91 24.63
N ASN A 51 28.47 -3.41 24.85
CA ASN A 51 27.56 -3.98 25.84
C ASN A 51 27.03 -5.36 25.41
N LEU A 52 26.73 -5.57 24.12
CA LEU A 52 26.34 -6.88 23.58
C LEU A 52 27.48 -7.89 23.75
N ALA A 53 28.72 -7.51 23.39
CA ALA A 53 29.88 -8.36 23.56
C ALA A 53 30.12 -8.76 25.04
N LYS A 54 29.99 -7.79 25.98
CA LYS A 54 30.10 -8.07 27.43
C LYS A 54 29.02 -9.02 27.94
N ARG A 55 27.84 -9.02 27.36
CA ARG A 55 26.72 -9.90 27.72
C ARG A 55 26.74 -11.24 26.99
N GLY A 56 27.73 -11.50 26.11
CA GLY A 56 27.81 -12.71 25.31
C GLY A 56 26.70 -12.84 24.25
N ILE A 57 26.06 -11.72 23.89
CA ILE A 57 25.02 -11.71 22.86
C ILE A 57 25.68 -11.63 21.49
N ALA A 58 25.39 -12.60 20.63
CA ALA A 58 25.87 -12.61 19.24
C ALA A 58 25.35 -11.37 18.52
N SER A 59 26.22 -10.73 17.73
CA SER A 59 25.87 -9.58 16.88
C SER A 59 26.17 -9.87 15.41
N GLY A 60 25.45 -9.18 14.53
CA GLY A 60 25.62 -9.32 13.08
C GLY A 60 24.51 -10.14 12.42
N PHE A 61 24.50 -10.12 11.09
CA PHE A 61 23.41 -10.68 10.28
C PHE A 61 23.64 -12.15 9.86
N GLY A 62 24.67 -12.82 10.42
CA GLY A 62 24.97 -14.22 10.12
C GLY A 62 23.84 -15.18 10.42
N PHE A 63 23.01 -14.88 11.43
CA PHE A 63 21.85 -15.70 11.79
C PHE A 63 20.82 -15.85 10.67
N LEU A 64 20.76 -14.92 9.73
CA LEU A 64 19.83 -15.00 8.59
C LEU A 64 19.97 -16.29 7.77
N HIS A 65 21.15 -16.88 7.76
CA HIS A 65 21.44 -18.15 7.10
C HIS A 65 21.14 -19.39 7.98
N GLY A 66 20.90 -19.18 9.27
CA GLY A 66 20.50 -20.24 10.21
C GLY A 66 19.11 -20.76 9.92
N ILE A 67 18.83 -21.99 10.35
CA ILE A 67 17.49 -22.62 10.27
C ILE A 67 16.58 -21.95 11.28
N ALA A 68 15.40 -21.51 10.83
CA ALA A 68 14.43 -20.82 11.67
C ALA A 68 13.72 -21.75 12.67
N GLY A 69 13.42 -23.00 12.28
CA GLY A 69 12.89 -24.02 13.18
C GLY A 69 11.45 -23.80 13.65
N PHE A 70 10.72 -22.80 13.16
CA PHE A 70 9.32 -22.55 13.48
C PHE A 70 8.47 -22.54 12.20
N ASP A 71 7.17 -22.84 12.32
CA ASP A 71 6.23 -22.74 11.19
C ASP A 71 5.56 -21.37 11.14
N ILE A 72 5.12 -20.97 9.96
CA ILE A 72 4.37 -19.74 9.68
C ILE A 72 3.01 -20.15 9.11
N SER A 73 1.95 -19.80 9.81
CA SER A 73 0.57 -20.23 9.47
C SER A 73 0.07 -19.73 8.11
N PHE A 74 0.46 -18.53 7.71
CA PHE A 74 0.09 -17.94 6.42
C PHE A 74 1.34 -17.67 5.59
N LYS A 75 1.43 -18.31 4.43
CA LYS A 75 2.63 -18.26 3.57
C LYS A 75 2.24 -18.24 2.10
N LEU A 76 2.74 -17.25 1.37
CA LEU A 76 2.51 -17.07 -0.07
C LEU A 76 3.49 -17.87 -0.94
N VAL A 77 4.62 -18.28 -0.35
CA VAL A 77 5.66 -19.07 -1.01
C VAL A 77 6.04 -20.26 -0.13
N SER A 78 6.62 -21.29 -0.71
CA SER A 78 7.02 -22.51 0.02
C SER A 78 7.93 -22.19 1.21
N TYR A 79 7.57 -22.70 2.39
CA TYR A 79 8.31 -22.56 3.63
C TYR A 79 8.13 -23.81 4.47
N SER A 80 9.18 -24.24 5.14
CA SER A 80 9.24 -25.43 6.00
C SER A 80 10.06 -25.12 7.26
N LEU A 81 10.00 -26.02 8.23
CA LEU A 81 10.79 -25.93 9.47
C LEU A 81 12.31 -25.89 9.24
N THR A 82 12.79 -26.38 8.10
CA THR A 82 14.20 -26.33 7.68
C THR A 82 14.58 -25.07 6.93
N SER A 83 13.62 -24.16 6.71
CA SER A 83 13.89 -22.88 6.04
C SER A 83 14.68 -21.93 6.93
N THR A 84 15.43 -21.02 6.30
CA THR A 84 16.27 -20.05 7.00
C THR A 84 15.48 -18.86 7.53
N TYR A 85 16.06 -18.12 8.48
CA TYR A 85 15.49 -16.86 8.96
C TYR A 85 15.33 -15.84 7.83
N ALA A 86 16.22 -15.79 6.85
CA ALA A 86 16.05 -14.95 5.66
C ALA A 86 14.79 -15.31 4.88
N ARG A 87 14.45 -16.61 4.77
CA ARG A 87 13.21 -17.08 4.15
C ARG A 87 12.00 -16.68 4.97
N ALA A 88 12.06 -16.77 6.32
CA ALA A 88 11.02 -16.31 7.21
C ALA A 88 10.76 -14.80 7.06
N LEU A 89 11.84 -13.99 6.96
CA LEU A 89 11.75 -12.56 6.70
C LEU A 89 11.02 -12.25 5.39
N LEU A 90 11.35 -12.99 4.32
CA LEU A 90 10.68 -12.86 3.03
C LEU A 90 9.18 -13.16 3.13
N ILE A 91 8.78 -14.19 3.89
CA ILE A 91 7.36 -14.50 4.13
C ILE A 91 6.67 -13.34 4.84
N GLY A 92 7.25 -12.85 5.94
CA GLY A 92 6.70 -11.69 6.67
C GLY A 92 6.57 -10.46 5.76
N LEU A 93 7.58 -10.17 4.94
CA LEU A 93 7.54 -9.09 3.96
C LEU A 93 6.42 -9.26 2.95
N LEU A 94 6.28 -10.43 2.35
CA LEU A 94 5.22 -10.71 1.36
C LEU A 94 3.82 -10.59 1.98
N ASN A 95 3.64 -11.06 3.22
CA ASN A 95 2.38 -10.94 3.95
C ASN A 95 2.05 -9.47 4.25
N THR A 96 3.04 -8.67 4.67
CA THR A 96 2.88 -7.22 4.88
C THR A 96 2.49 -6.51 3.59
N LEU A 97 3.15 -6.82 2.47
CA LEU A 97 2.86 -6.23 1.16
C LEU A 97 1.47 -6.61 0.67
N LEU A 98 1.07 -7.87 0.82
CA LEU A 98 -0.26 -8.35 0.41
C LEU A 98 -1.36 -7.60 1.15
N VAL A 99 -1.28 -7.57 2.50
CA VAL A 99 -2.28 -6.88 3.32
C VAL A 99 -2.32 -5.39 3.00
N SER A 100 -1.14 -4.76 2.86
CA SER A 100 -1.06 -3.34 2.54
C SER A 100 -1.65 -3.02 1.19
N ALA A 101 -1.34 -3.80 0.15
CA ALA A 101 -1.85 -3.58 -1.20
C ALA A 101 -3.37 -3.76 -1.25
N LEU A 102 -3.90 -4.87 -0.71
CA LEU A 102 -5.33 -5.12 -0.69
C LEU A 102 -6.07 -4.12 0.20
N GLY A 103 -5.51 -3.78 1.35
CA GLY A 103 -6.05 -2.77 2.27
C GLY A 103 -6.14 -1.38 1.63
N VAL A 104 -5.12 -0.95 0.89
CA VAL A 104 -5.13 0.31 0.13
C VAL A 104 -6.24 0.30 -0.92
N ILE A 105 -6.38 -0.78 -1.69
CA ILE A 105 -7.42 -0.89 -2.72
C ILE A 105 -8.82 -0.82 -2.09
N LEU A 106 -9.08 -1.67 -1.09
CA LEU A 106 -10.40 -1.75 -0.45
C LEU A 106 -10.75 -0.46 0.30
N SER A 107 -9.82 0.10 1.07
CA SER A 107 -10.05 1.36 1.79
C SER A 107 -10.28 2.54 0.85
N THR A 108 -9.62 2.55 -0.31
CA THR A 108 -9.84 3.59 -1.32
C THR A 108 -11.24 3.48 -1.91
N ILE A 109 -11.64 2.29 -2.35
CA ILE A 109 -12.98 2.05 -2.93
C ILE A 109 -14.06 2.43 -1.91
N LEU A 110 -13.99 1.89 -0.69
CA LEU A 110 -14.95 2.17 0.37
C LEU A 110 -14.94 3.65 0.76
N GLY A 111 -13.77 4.26 0.90
CA GLY A 111 -13.61 5.66 1.26
C GLY A 111 -14.20 6.62 0.22
N PHE A 112 -14.01 6.33 -1.07
CA PHE A 112 -14.65 7.11 -2.13
C PHE A 112 -16.17 6.95 -2.12
N ILE A 113 -16.69 5.73 -1.97
CA ILE A 113 -18.14 5.46 -1.88
C ILE A 113 -18.74 6.24 -0.72
N VAL A 114 -18.17 6.09 0.48
CA VAL A 114 -18.67 6.76 1.69
C VAL A 114 -18.49 8.28 1.60
N GLY A 115 -17.37 8.77 1.06
CA GLY A 115 -17.11 10.20 0.89
C GLY A 115 -18.10 10.86 -0.06
N VAL A 116 -18.44 10.21 -1.17
CA VAL A 116 -19.48 10.67 -2.10
C VAL A 116 -20.87 10.57 -1.45
N ALA A 117 -21.15 9.51 -0.69
CA ALA A 117 -22.40 9.35 0.05
C ALA A 117 -22.63 10.49 1.05
N ARG A 118 -21.59 11.00 1.73
CA ARG A 118 -21.66 12.17 2.62
C ARG A 118 -22.06 13.48 1.91
N LEU A 119 -21.83 13.56 0.60
CA LEU A 119 -22.20 14.72 -0.22
C LEU A 119 -23.57 14.56 -0.90
N SER A 120 -24.29 13.49 -0.60
CA SER A 120 -25.62 13.22 -1.16
C SER A 120 -26.65 14.25 -0.71
N ASN A 121 -27.52 14.65 -1.64
CA ASN A 121 -28.69 15.46 -1.31
C ASN A 121 -29.75 14.68 -0.49
N ASN A 122 -29.67 13.35 -0.45
CA ASN A 122 -30.52 12.53 0.38
C ASN A 122 -30.00 12.58 1.82
N TRP A 123 -30.79 13.18 2.71
CA TRP A 123 -30.44 13.38 4.11
C TRP A 123 -30.06 12.06 4.81
N LEU A 124 -30.80 10.98 4.55
CA LEU A 124 -30.57 9.69 5.23
C LEU A 124 -29.21 9.10 4.82
N ILE A 125 -28.91 9.10 3.52
CA ILE A 125 -27.61 8.61 3.01
C ILE A 125 -26.46 9.45 3.57
N ALA A 126 -26.58 10.77 3.51
CA ALA A 126 -25.56 11.66 4.04
C ALA A 126 -25.36 11.49 5.56
N LYS A 127 -26.45 11.31 6.32
CA LYS A 127 -26.40 11.11 7.77
C LYS A 127 -25.77 9.76 8.15
N LEU A 128 -26.17 8.67 7.49
CA LEU A 128 -25.58 7.34 7.73
C LEU A 128 -24.07 7.33 7.41
N ALA A 129 -23.66 7.91 6.29
CA ALA A 129 -22.26 8.03 5.93
C ALA A 129 -21.48 8.93 6.93
N ALA A 130 -22.09 9.99 7.46
CA ALA A 130 -21.47 10.83 8.48
C ALA A 130 -21.26 10.04 9.78
N VAL A 131 -22.30 9.35 10.27
CA VAL A 131 -22.21 8.53 11.49
C VAL A 131 -21.13 7.45 11.34
N TYR A 132 -21.08 6.76 10.19
CA TYR A 132 -20.02 5.79 9.91
C TYR A 132 -18.63 6.42 10.08
N VAL A 133 -18.36 7.55 9.44
CA VAL A 133 -17.06 8.21 9.48
C VAL A 133 -16.73 8.66 10.90
N ASP A 134 -17.68 9.27 11.60
CA ASP A 134 -17.46 9.82 12.94
C ASP A 134 -17.21 8.69 13.96
N VAL A 135 -17.97 7.60 13.89
CA VAL A 135 -17.77 6.43 14.77
C VAL A 135 -16.42 5.76 14.50
N ILE A 136 -16.13 5.43 13.24
CA ILE A 136 -14.92 4.67 12.90
C ILE A 136 -13.64 5.46 13.20
N ARG A 137 -13.62 6.77 12.96
CA ARG A 137 -12.43 7.61 13.23
C ARG A 137 -12.15 7.79 14.71
N ASN A 138 -13.17 7.70 15.56
CA ASN A 138 -13.03 7.88 17.00
C ASN A 138 -12.72 6.59 17.78
N ILE A 139 -12.76 5.43 17.11
CA ILE A 139 -12.38 4.15 17.71
C ILE A 139 -10.91 3.83 17.36
N PRO A 140 -10.03 3.55 18.32
CA PRO A 140 -8.65 3.14 18.05
C PRO A 140 -8.60 1.91 17.13
N LEU A 141 -7.69 1.92 16.14
CA LEU A 141 -7.59 0.82 15.17
C LEU A 141 -7.36 -0.54 15.84
N LEU A 142 -6.51 -0.61 16.87
CA LEU A 142 -6.27 -1.86 17.59
C LEU A 142 -7.56 -2.44 18.20
N ALA A 143 -8.41 -1.58 18.76
CA ALA A 143 -9.70 -2.02 19.30
C ALA A 143 -10.61 -2.57 18.19
N GLN A 144 -10.59 -1.95 16.99
CA GLN A 144 -11.32 -2.47 15.83
C GLN A 144 -10.79 -3.85 15.38
N LEU A 145 -9.46 -4.04 15.34
CA LEU A 145 -8.85 -5.34 14.98
C LEU A 145 -9.23 -6.44 15.97
N ILE A 146 -9.16 -6.15 17.29
CA ILE A 146 -9.56 -7.06 18.35
C ILE A 146 -11.05 -7.40 18.24
N PHE A 147 -11.90 -6.41 17.97
CA PHE A 147 -13.34 -6.62 17.76
C PHE A 147 -13.60 -7.55 16.56
N TRP A 148 -13.00 -7.29 15.40
CA TRP A 148 -13.21 -8.11 14.22
C TRP A 148 -12.71 -9.54 14.41
N TYR A 149 -11.56 -9.73 15.07
CA TYR A 149 -10.99 -11.06 15.28
C TYR A 149 -11.73 -11.82 16.37
N PHE A 150 -11.76 -11.30 17.60
CA PHE A 150 -12.34 -12.00 18.75
C PHE A 150 -13.86 -11.82 18.87
N GLY A 151 -14.39 -10.67 18.51
CA GLY A 151 -15.82 -10.38 18.63
C GLY A 151 -16.66 -10.93 17.47
N VAL A 152 -16.08 -11.02 16.27
CA VAL A 152 -16.81 -11.46 15.07
C VAL A 152 -16.32 -12.82 14.58
N LEU A 153 -15.05 -12.94 14.17
CA LEU A 153 -14.59 -14.16 13.50
C LEU A 153 -14.45 -15.35 14.44
N SER A 154 -13.99 -15.17 15.66
CA SER A 154 -13.87 -16.26 16.64
C SER A 154 -15.23 -16.76 17.15
N THR A 155 -16.31 -15.98 17.00
CA THR A 155 -17.67 -16.36 17.39
C THR A 155 -18.43 -17.09 16.29
N LEU A 156 -17.84 -17.20 15.10
CA LEU A 156 -18.43 -17.95 13.99
C LEU A 156 -18.59 -19.46 14.35
N PRO A 157 -19.50 -20.16 13.66
CA PRO A 157 -19.70 -21.60 13.88
C PRO A 157 -18.42 -22.41 13.71
N GLY A 158 -18.38 -23.59 14.36
CA GLY A 158 -17.31 -24.56 14.15
C GLY A 158 -17.31 -25.12 12.73
N VAL A 159 -16.20 -25.75 12.32
CA VAL A 159 -15.97 -26.26 10.95
C VAL A 159 -17.10 -27.12 10.40
N ARG A 160 -17.70 -27.96 11.25
CA ARG A 160 -18.82 -28.86 10.83
C ARG A 160 -20.15 -28.11 10.61
N GLN A 161 -20.29 -26.91 11.16
CA GLN A 161 -21.48 -26.08 11.08
C GLN A 161 -21.18 -24.80 10.30
N SER A 162 -20.19 -24.86 9.41
CA SER A 162 -19.79 -23.71 8.57
C SER A 162 -21.00 -23.07 7.89
N ILE A 163 -20.98 -21.76 7.81
CA ILE A 163 -21.94 -21.02 6.99
C ILE A 163 -21.61 -21.33 5.54
N ASP A 164 -22.54 -22.01 4.87
CA ASP A 164 -22.43 -22.33 3.43
C ASP A 164 -22.91 -21.14 2.60
N ILE A 165 -22.05 -20.68 1.69
CA ILE A 165 -22.34 -19.59 0.75
C ILE A 165 -22.26 -20.18 -0.65
N PHE A 166 -23.43 -20.45 -1.25
CA PHE A 166 -23.60 -21.00 -2.60
C PHE A 166 -22.95 -22.38 -2.83
N SER A 167 -22.71 -23.16 -1.79
CA SER A 167 -21.98 -24.46 -1.84
C SER A 167 -20.57 -24.36 -2.47
N LEU A 168 -20.00 -23.15 -2.46
CA LEU A 168 -18.68 -22.85 -3.00
C LEU A 168 -17.75 -22.30 -1.92
N PHE A 169 -18.30 -21.50 -1.01
CA PHE A 169 -17.52 -20.86 0.04
C PHE A 169 -18.06 -21.29 1.41
N TYR A 170 -17.16 -21.60 2.33
CA TYR A 170 -17.52 -22.00 3.68
C TYR A 170 -16.84 -21.10 4.70
N LEU A 171 -17.66 -20.36 5.46
CA LEU A 171 -17.18 -19.43 6.49
C LEU A 171 -17.38 -20.03 7.88
N ASN A 172 -16.31 -20.09 8.66
CA ASN A 172 -16.32 -20.61 10.03
C ASN A 172 -15.22 -19.94 10.88
N GLN A 173 -15.10 -20.34 12.16
CA GLN A 173 -14.07 -19.79 13.08
C GLN A 173 -12.62 -19.98 12.62
N ARG A 174 -12.35 -20.90 11.67
CA ARG A 174 -11.01 -21.10 11.09
C ARG A 174 -10.77 -20.25 9.81
N GLY A 175 -11.73 -19.42 9.43
CA GLY A 175 -11.67 -18.52 8.29
C GLY A 175 -12.62 -18.88 7.16
N LEU A 176 -12.29 -18.39 5.97
CA LEU A 176 -13.07 -18.58 4.75
C LEU A 176 -12.37 -19.60 3.85
N TYR A 177 -13.09 -20.66 3.51
CA TYR A 177 -12.65 -21.65 2.53
C TYR A 177 -13.27 -21.32 1.18
N SER A 178 -12.46 -21.30 0.12
CA SER A 178 -12.87 -20.98 -1.24
C SER A 178 -12.33 -22.00 -2.24
N PRO A 179 -13.01 -22.20 -3.38
CA PRO A 179 -12.43 -22.94 -4.50
C PRO A 179 -11.13 -22.27 -4.98
N VAL A 180 -10.18 -23.08 -5.43
CA VAL A 180 -8.93 -22.60 -6.02
C VAL A 180 -8.63 -23.40 -7.28
N PRO A 181 -8.14 -22.75 -8.37
CA PRO A 181 -7.67 -23.49 -9.52
C PRO A 181 -6.37 -24.25 -9.15
N GLU A 182 -6.33 -25.54 -9.47
CA GLU A 182 -5.11 -26.35 -9.31
C GLU A 182 -4.09 -25.94 -10.38
N LEU A 183 -2.90 -25.59 -9.90
CA LEU A 183 -1.77 -25.23 -10.77
C LEU A 183 -1.19 -26.52 -11.37
N GLN A 184 -1.57 -26.84 -12.60
CA GLN A 184 -1.01 -27.98 -13.32
C GLN A 184 0.46 -27.73 -13.69
N PRO A 185 1.28 -28.79 -13.89
CA PRO A 185 2.64 -28.65 -14.39
C PRO A 185 2.62 -27.82 -15.69
N GLY A 186 3.48 -26.78 -15.75
CA GLY A 186 3.52 -25.86 -16.88
C GLY A 186 2.74 -24.55 -16.71
N PHE A 187 1.91 -24.42 -15.68
CA PHE A 187 1.13 -23.19 -15.41
C PHE A 187 2.02 -21.95 -15.21
N GLY A 188 3.31 -22.13 -14.89
CA GLY A 188 4.30 -21.05 -14.76
C GLY A 188 4.46 -20.17 -16.00
N ILE A 189 4.00 -20.61 -17.18
CA ILE A 189 4.02 -19.82 -18.42
C ILE A 189 2.92 -18.74 -18.44
N ILE A 190 1.83 -18.89 -17.68
CA ILE A 190 0.72 -17.94 -17.64
C ILE A 190 1.11 -16.58 -17.05
N PRO A 191 1.85 -16.49 -15.93
CA PRO A 191 2.41 -15.22 -15.47
C PRO A 191 3.30 -14.52 -16.49
N VAL A 192 4.10 -15.31 -17.24
CA VAL A 192 4.94 -14.76 -18.31
C VAL A 192 4.07 -14.23 -19.46
N ALA A 193 3.04 -14.98 -19.86
CA ALA A 193 2.07 -14.55 -20.87
C ALA A 193 1.33 -13.26 -20.43
N LEU A 194 0.99 -13.14 -19.14
CA LEU A 194 0.39 -11.93 -18.58
C LEU A 194 1.34 -10.73 -18.68
N LEU A 195 2.62 -10.91 -18.35
CA LEU A 195 3.64 -9.85 -18.50
C LEU A 195 3.80 -9.42 -19.96
N VAL A 196 3.79 -10.38 -20.90
CA VAL A 196 3.83 -10.09 -22.34
C VAL A 196 2.57 -9.32 -22.77
N GLY A 197 1.39 -9.70 -22.28
CA GLY A 197 0.14 -8.98 -22.51
C GLY A 197 0.15 -7.55 -21.99
N MET A 198 0.69 -7.35 -20.77
CA MET A 198 0.87 -6.02 -20.16
C MET A 198 1.84 -5.15 -20.99
N LEU A 199 2.97 -5.72 -21.41
CA LEU A 199 3.94 -5.02 -22.25
C LEU A 199 3.32 -4.63 -23.58
N GLY A 200 2.59 -5.54 -24.21
CA GLY A 200 1.82 -5.27 -25.42
C GLY A 200 0.80 -4.14 -25.25
N ALA A 201 0.08 -4.11 -24.14
CA ALA A 201 -0.87 -3.04 -23.82
C ALA A 201 -0.19 -1.66 -23.69
N VAL A 202 1.00 -1.61 -23.06
CA VAL A 202 1.80 -0.39 -22.97
C VAL A 202 2.26 0.08 -24.34
N LEU A 203 2.77 -0.83 -25.17
CA LEU A 203 3.22 -0.52 -26.54
C LEU A 203 2.07 -0.02 -27.42
N VAL A 204 0.91 -0.68 -27.38
CA VAL A 204 -0.31 -0.25 -28.10
C VAL A 204 -0.78 1.12 -27.63
N SER A 205 -0.73 1.40 -26.32
CA SER A 205 -1.09 2.69 -25.74
C SER A 205 -0.14 3.80 -26.23
N ALA A 206 1.16 3.54 -26.26
CA ALA A 206 2.17 4.46 -26.78
C ALA A 206 2.00 4.73 -28.26
N TRP A 207 1.76 3.67 -29.07
CA TRP A 207 1.48 3.78 -30.49
C TRP A 207 0.20 4.56 -30.76
N ALA A 208 -0.89 4.29 -30.01
CA ALA A 208 -2.16 4.98 -30.16
C ALA A 208 -2.04 6.50 -29.91
N ARG A 209 -1.25 6.90 -28.91
CA ARG A 209 -0.94 8.32 -28.63
C ARG A 209 -0.19 8.96 -29.78
N ARG A 210 0.85 8.29 -30.33
CA ARG A 210 1.60 8.79 -31.49
C ARG A 210 0.71 8.94 -32.72
N ARG A 211 -0.13 7.92 -33.00
CA ARG A 211 -1.09 7.96 -34.11
C ARG A 211 -2.06 9.13 -33.96
N GLN A 212 -2.62 9.33 -32.77
CA GLN A 212 -3.55 10.44 -32.51
C GLN A 212 -2.88 11.80 -32.71
N MET A 213 -1.62 11.96 -32.33
CA MET A 213 -0.87 13.19 -32.56
C MET A 213 -0.59 13.47 -34.06
N LEU A 214 -0.40 12.42 -34.86
CA LEU A 214 -0.07 12.52 -36.28
C LEU A 214 -1.31 12.63 -37.19
N THR A 215 -2.38 11.90 -36.85
CA THR A 215 -3.56 11.75 -37.75
C THR A 215 -4.84 12.38 -37.18
N GLY A 216 -4.82 12.83 -35.90
CA GLY A 216 -6.02 13.32 -35.21
C GLY A 216 -7.06 12.25 -34.88
N GLN A 217 -6.87 10.98 -35.32
CA GLN A 217 -7.83 9.92 -35.11
C GLN A 217 -7.64 9.21 -33.76
N PRO A 218 -8.65 9.21 -32.87
CA PRO A 218 -8.57 8.49 -31.60
C PRO A 218 -8.61 6.97 -31.83
N PHE A 219 -7.82 6.23 -31.05
CA PHE A 219 -7.85 4.77 -31.00
C PHE A 219 -8.26 4.31 -29.60
N HIS A 220 -9.12 3.29 -29.51
CA HIS A 220 -9.62 2.75 -28.25
C HIS A 220 -8.56 1.88 -27.54
N SER A 221 -7.44 2.50 -27.17
CA SER A 221 -6.28 1.83 -26.57
C SER A 221 -6.59 1.07 -25.28
N PHE A 222 -7.60 1.52 -24.51
CA PHE A 222 -8.04 0.84 -23.30
C PHE A 222 -8.57 -0.58 -23.59
N TRP A 223 -9.50 -0.71 -24.54
CA TRP A 223 -10.08 -2.01 -24.89
C TRP A 223 -9.08 -2.93 -25.58
N ALA A 224 -8.23 -2.38 -26.44
CA ALA A 224 -7.15 -3.14 -27.06
C ALA A 224 -6.11 -3.63 -26.03
N GLY A 225 -5.74 -2.78 -25.06
CA GLY A 225 -4.87 -3.15 -23.97
C GLY A 225 -5.47 -4.23 -23.06
N LEU A 226 -6.74 -4.07 -22.70
CA LEU A 226 -7.46 -5.07 -21.92
C LEU A 226 -7.55 -6.42 -22.67
N GLY A 227 -7.82 -6.36 -23.97
CA GLY A 227 -7.82 -7.54 -24.83
C GLY A 227 -6.48 -8.26 -24.88
N LEU A 228 -5.35 -7.54 -24.87
CA LEU A 228 -4.01 -8.14 -24.80
C LEU A 228 -3.71 -8.72 -23.42
N ILE A 229 -4.04 -8.04 -22.35
CA ILE A 229 -3.80 -8.51 -20.98
C ILE A 229 -4.55 -9.81 -20.67
N ILE A 230 -5.78 -9.93 -21.17
CA ILE A 230 -6.61 -11.14 -20.97
C ILE A 230 -6.39 -12.15 -22.08
N GLY A 231 -6.34 -11.71 -23.34
CA GLY A 231 -6.29 -12.58 -24.52
C GLY A 231 -4.99 -13.36 -24.65
N VAL A 232 -3.83 -12.74 -24.35
CA VAL A 232 -2.54 -13.43 -24.48
C VAL A 232 -2.44 -14.61 -23.50
N PRO A 233 -2.72 -14.47 -22.18
CA PRO A 233 -2.75 -15.61 -21.27
C PRO A 233 -3.79 -16.66 -21.63
N LEU A 234 -4.96 -16.24 -22.12
CA LEU A 234 -6.03 -17.15 -22.53
C LEU A 234 -5.62 -17.99 -23.75
N VAL A 235 -5.05 -17.36 -24.77
CA VAL A 235 -4.57 -18.05 -25.97
C VAL A 235 -3.43 -19.01 -25.62
N VAL A 236 -2.46 -18.57 -24.78
CA VAL A 236 -1.39 -19.44 -24.30
C VAL A 236 -1.97 -20.62 -23.52
N GLY A 237 -2.93 -20.38 -22.62
CA GLY A 237 -3.60 -21.44 -21.88
C GLY A 237 -4.29 -22.47 -22.77
N LEU A 238 -4.98 -22.01 -23.82
CA LEU A 238 -5.64 -22.89 -24.79
C LEU A 238 -4.64 -23.70 -25.63
N LEU A 239 -3.57 -23.05 -26.11
CA LEU A 239 -2.53 -23.72 -26.93
C LEU A 239 -1.79 -24.81 -26.17
N PHE A 240 -1.53 -24.60 -24.89
CA PHE A 240 -0.87 -25.57 -24.02
C PHE A 240 -1.86 -26.57 -23.39
N GLY A 241 -3.15 -26.50 -23.75
CA GLY A 241 -4.17 -27.45 -23.28
C GLY A 241 -4.42 -27.40 -21.77
N PHE A 242 -4.18 -26.26 -21.12
CA PHE A 242 -4.42 -26.12 -19.70
C PHE A 242 -5.92 -26.26 -19.40
N ARG A 243 -6.28 -27.33 -18.75
CA ARG A 243 -7.62 -27.50 -18.17
C ARG A 243 -7.62 -26.84 -16.81
N MET A 244 -8.57 -25.94 -16.60
CA MET A 244 -8.79 -25.31 -15.31
C MET A 244 -9.51 -26.31 -14.40
N VAL A 245 -8.74 -27.14 -13.69
CA VAL A 245 -9.27 -28.03 -12.66
C VAL A 245 -9.41 -27.22 -11.39
N TRP A 246 -10.61 -27.21 -10.83
CA TRP A 246 -10.90 -26.52 -9.57
C TRP A 246 -10.84 -27.50 -8.42
N SER A 247 -10.08 -27.19 -7.40
CA SER A 247 -10.12 -27.86 -6.12
C SER A 247 -11.18 -27.17 -5.26
N PHE A 248 -12.22 -27.89 -4.92
CA PHE A 248 -13.28 -27.40 -4.04
C PHE A 248 -13.00 -27.80 -2.60
N PRO A 249 -13.38 -26.95 -1.62
CA PRO A 249 -13.28 -27.31 -0.22
C PRO A 249 -14.37 -28.36 0.12
N GLU A 250 -13.95 -29.54 0.52
CA GLU A 250 -14.84 -30.60 0.95
C GLU A 250 -14.61 -30.93 2.43
N LEU A 251 -15.69 -31.09 3.21
CA LEU A 251 -15.59 -31.41 4.63
C LEU A 251 -15.10 -32.85 4.81
N ALA A 252 -13.88 -33.03 5.32
CA ALA A 252 -13.25 -34.31 5.59
C ALA A 252 -12.93 -34.45 7.09
N GLY A 253 -13.83 -35.07 7.83
CA GLY A 253 -13.69 -35.25 9.27
C GLY A 253 -13.85 -33.98 10.09
N PHE A 254 -12.76 -33.41 10.61
CA PHE A 254 -12.75 -32.21 11.46
C PHE A 254 -12.27 -30.97 10.74
N ASN A 255 -11.97 -31.03 9.46
CA ASN A 255 -11.48 -29.93 8.67
C ASN A 255 -11.91 -30.04 7.20
N PHE A 256 -11.75 -28.96 6.43
CA PHE A 256 -11.89 -29.01 4.98
C PHE A 256 -10.62 -29.56 4.33
N LYS A 257 -10.76 -30.34 3.27
CA LYS A 257 -9.72 -30.74 2.34
C LYS A 257 -10.01 -30.11 0.97
N GLY A 258 -8.95 -29.77 0.22
CA GLY A 258 -9.11 -29.05 -1.03
C GLY A 258 -9.43 -27.57 -0.81
N GLY A 259 -9.53 -26.82 -1.93
CA GLY A 259 -9.73 -25.40 -1.89
C GLY A 259 -8.57 -24.60 -1.27
N PHE A 260 -8.81 -23.33 -1.00
CA PHE A 260 -7.87 -22.43 -0.34
C PHE A 260 -8.49 -21.85 0.93
N GLN A 261 -7.76 -21.92 2.03
CA GLN A 261 -8.17 -21.35 3.31
C GLN A 261 -7.61 -19.94 3.47
N ILE A 262 -8.50 -18.98 3.65
CA ILE A 262 -8.14 -17.61 4.04
C ILE A 262 -8.25 -17.54 5.56
N ALA A 263 -7.11 -17.38 6.22
CA ALA A 263 -7.02 -17.37 7.68
C ALA A 263 -7.87 -16.25 8.30
N PRO A 264 -8.51 -16.47 9.46
CA PRO A 264 -9.36 -15.48 10.11
C PRO A 264 -8.57 -14.23 10.51
N GLU A 265 -7.28 -14.37 10.89
CA GLU A 265 -6.38 -13.28 11.20
C GLU A 265 -6.19 -12.34 9.99
N PHE A 266 -6.05 -12.92 8.79
CA PHE A 266 -5.94 -12.14 7.56
C PHE A 266 -7.22 -11.37 7.26
N ILE A 267 -8.38 -12.02 7.41
CA ILE A 267 -9.70 -11.40 7.18
C ILE A 267 -9.91 -10.25 8.17
N ALA A 268 -9.69 -10.49 9.47
CA ALA A 268 -9.84 -9.46 10.52
C ALA A 268 -8.95 -8.24 10.24
N LEU A 269 -7.68 -8.50 9.90
CA LEU A 269 -6.72 -7.44 9.60
C LEU A 269 -7.14 -6.64 8.37
N LEU A 270 -7.48 -7.32 7.28
CA LEU A 270 -7.87 -6.69 6.02
C LEU A 270 -9.16 -5.86 6.18
N VAL A 271 -10.18 -6.41 6.84
CA VAL A 271 -11.45 -5.72 7.11
C VAL A 271 -11.23 -4.53 8.05
N GLY A 272 -10.53 -4.73 9.16
CA GLY A 272 -10.28 -3.69 10.14
C GLY A 272 -9.47 -2.52 9.57
N LEU A 273 -8.37 -2.80 8.87
CA LEU A 273 -7.57 -1.77 8.20
C LEU A 273 -8.35 -1.04 7.12
N SER A 274 -9.14 -1.77 6.32
CA SER A 274 -9.91 -1.19 5.22
C SER A 274 -11.02 -0.29 5.73
N ILE A 275 -11.80 -0.71 6.72
CA ILE A 275 -12.88 0.06 7.34
C ILE A 275 -12.30 1.31 8.01
N HIS A 276 -11.25 1.14 8.84
CA HIS A 276 -10.62 2.25 9.54
C HIS A 276 -10.10 3.32 8.56
N THR A 277 -9.29 2.91 7.60
CA THR A 277 -8.66 3.85 6.66
C THR A 277 -9.69 4.47 5.71
N SER A 278 -10.75 3.73 5.33
CA SER A 278 -11.81 4.27 4.46
C SER A 278 -12.52 5.46 5.07
N ALA A 279 -12.68 5.52 6.40
CA ALA A 279 -13.30 6.65 7.08
C ALA A 279 -12.46 7.94 6.96
N PHE A 280 -11.14 7.83 6.99
CA PHE A 280 -10.23 8.97 6.75
C PHE A 280 -10.20 9.37 5.28
N ILE A 281 -10.21 8.39 4.36
CA ILE A 281 -10.30 8.66 2.93
C ILE A 281 -11.63 9.33 2.59
N ALA A 282 -12.74 8.89 3.18
CA ALA A 282 -14.06 9.50 2.97
C ALA A 282 -14.08 10.98 3.37
N GLU A 283 -13.42 11.35 4.46
CA GLU A 283 -13.27 12.74 4.86
C GLU A 283 -12.41 13.54 3.88
N ASN A 284 -11.30 12.95 3.39
CA ASN A 284 -10.47 13.59 2.36
C ASN A 284 -11.25 13.81 1.06
N VAL A 285 -12.10 12.84 0.67
CA VAL A 285 -12.97 12.98 -0.52
C VAL A 285 -13.98 14.09 -0.33
N ARG A 286 -14.69 14.12 0.83
CA ARG A 286 -15.65 15.16 1.14
C ARG A 286 -15.01 16.55 1.12
N SER A 287 -13.91 16.74 1.84
CA SER A 287 -13.22 18.02 1.93
C SER A 287 -12.65 18.45 0.57
N GLY A 288 -12.10 17.53 -0.23
CA GLY A 288 -11.58 17.82 -1.54
C GLY A 288 -12.66 18.25 -2.55
N VAL A 289 -13.85 17.64 -2.50
CA VAL A 289 -14.97 18.08 -3.36
C VAL A 289 -15.48 19.44 -2.90
N GLN A 290 -15.58 19.70 -1.60
CA GLN A 290 -16.02 20.98 -1.05
C GLN A 290 -15.00 22.11 -1.24
N ALA A 291 -13.74 21.81 -1.48
CA ALA A 291 -12.70 22.79 -1.78
C ALA A 291 -12.85 23.41 -3.19
N VAL A 292 -13.60 22.77 -4.08
CA VAL A 292 -13.87 23.33 -5.42
C VAL A 292 -14.91 24.45 -5.29
N SER A 293 -14.56 25.65 -5.81
CA SER A 293 -15.45 26.80 -5.73
C SER A 293 -16.83 26.52 -6.36
N PRO A 294 -17.95 26.86 -5.67
CA PRO A 294 -19.30 26.71 -6.19
C PRO A 294 -19.50 27.39 -7.54
N GLY A 295 -18.81 28.51 -7.79
CA GLY A 295 -18.83 29.23 -9.07
C GLY A 295 -18.43 28.37 -10.28
N GLN A 296 -17.58 27.33 -10.08
CA GLN A 296 -17.27 26.40 -11.16
C GLN A 296 -18.49 25.56 -11.58
N THR A 297 -19.32 25.22 -10.63
CA THR A 297 -20.58 24.49 -10.89
C THR A 297 -21.60 25.42 -11.53
N GLU A 298 -21.74 26.64 -11.01
CA GLU A 298 -22.66 27.65 -11.52
C GLU A 298 -22.31 28.04 -12.96
N ALA A 299 -21.04 28.31 -13.24
CA ALA A 299 -20.56 28.63 -14.60
C ALA A 299 -20.84 27.49 -15.59
N GLY A 300 -20.59 26.24 -15.17
CA GLY A 300 -20.90 25.06 -16.00
C GLY A 300 -22.40 24.93 -16.31
N LEU A 301 -23.26 25.18 -15.32
CA LEU A 301 -24.72 25.16 -15.51
C LEU A 301 -25.21 26.31 -16.37
N ALA A 302 -24.63 27.50 -16.21
CA ALA A 302 -24.94 28.67 -17.04
C ALA A 302 -24.62 28.46 -18.54
N LEU A 303 -23.61 27.62 -18.83
CA LEU A 303 -23.31 27.16 -20.20
C LEU A 303 -24.25 26.07 -20.71
N GLY A 304 -25.32 25.73 -19.98
CA GLY A 304 -26.30 24.72 -20.37
C GLY A 304 -25.81 23.25 -20.18
N LEU A 305 -24.70 23.04 -19.50
CA LEU A 305 -24.20 21.69 -19.24
C LEU A 305 -25.07 20.97 -18.18
N LYS A 306 -25.35 19.70 -18.41
CA LYS A 306 -26.05 18.86 -17.43
C LYS A 306 -25.17 18.69 -16.18
N ARG A 307 -25.80 18.66 -14.97
CA ARG A 307 -25.10 18.50 -13.67
C ARG A 307 -24.07 17.37 -13.67
N GLY A 308 -24.40 16.19 -14.22
CA GLY A 308 -23.47 15.07 -14.30
C GLY A 308 -22.21 15.35 -15.15
N ILE A 309 -22.34 16.16 -16.22
CA ILE A 309 -21.20 16.59 -17.04
C ILE A 309 -20.34 17.58 -16.26
N VAL A 310 -20.95 18.55 -15.59
CA VAL A 310 -20.28 19.53 -14.73
C VAL A 310 -19.49 18.81 -13.63
N THR A 311 -20.14 17.88 -12.91
CA THR A 311 -19.46 17.08 -11.87
C THR A 311 -18.28 16.30 -12.45
N ARG A 312 -18.47 15.56 -13.58
CA ARG A 312 -17.45 14.66 -14.13
C ARG A 312 -16.30 15.40 -14.82
N LYS A 313 -16.58 16.51 -15.50
CA LYS A 313 -15.60 17.20 -16.38
C LYS A 313 -14.99 18.44 -15.73
N ILE A 314 -15.65 19.04 -14.75
CA ILE A 314 -15.20 20.30 -14.12
C ILE A 314 -14.85 20.07 -12.65
N VAL A 315 -15.77 19.59 -11.83
CA VAL A 315 -15.59 19.47 -10.39
C VAL A 315 -14.63 18.33 -10.03
N LEU A 316 -14.89 17.13 -10.53
CA LEU A 316 -14.10 15.94 -10.15
C LEU A 316 -12.61 16.05 -10.48
N PRO A 317 -12.17 16.53 -11.66
CA PRO A 317 -10.76 16.71 -11.94
C PRO A 317 -10.07 17.73 -11.02
N GLN A 318 -10.79 18.78 -10.59
CA GLN A 318 -10.27 19.76 -9.64
C GLN A 318 -10.23 19.18 -8.22
N ALA A 319 -11.29 18.50 -7.79
CA ALA A 319 -11.37 17.84 -6.50
C ALA A 319 -10.27 16.77 -6.32
N LEU A 320 -10.00 15.95 -7.33
CA LEU A 320 -8.95 14.92 -7.28
C LEU A 320 -7.56 15.48 -6.96
N ARG A 321 -7.27 16.70 -7.38
CA ARG A 321 -5.99 17.37 -7.07
C ARG A 321 -5.85 17.73 -5.59
N VAL A 322 -6.98 17.96 -4.93
CA VAL A 322 -7.01 18.22 -3.49
C VAL A 322 -7.09 16.91 -2.70
N ILE A 323 -7.79 15.90 -3.23
CA ILE A 323 -7.99 14.60 -2.60
C ILE A 323 -6.69 13.77 -2.58
N VAL A 324 -5.97 13.70 -3.72
CA VAL A 324 -4.87 12.74 -3.90
C VAL A 324 -3.65 13.00 -3.00
N PRO A 325 -3.17 14.24 -2.77
CA PRO A 325 -2.04 14.46 -1.87
C PRO A 325 -2.24 13.90 -0.44
N PRO A 326 -3.37 14.12 0.26
CA PRO A 326 -3.62 13.52 1.57
C PRO A 326 -3.72 11.98 1.55
N LEU A 327 -4.12 11.35 0.42
CA LEU A 327 -4.17 9.89 0.30
C LEU A 327 -2.80 9.25 0.53
N THR A 328 -1.71 9.93 0.15
CA THR A 328 -0.35 9.45 0.42
C THR A 328 -0.15 9.13 1.90
N SER A 329 -0.56 10.03 2.79
CA SER A 329 -0.44 9.83 4.23
C SER A 329 -1.33 8.68 4.71
N GLN A 330 -2.52 8.51 4.12
CA GLN A 330 -3.41 7.39 4.48
C GLN A 330 -2.82 6.04 4.08
N TYR A 331 -2.22 5.92 2.91
CA TYR A 331 -1.58 4.69 2.44
C TYR A 331 -0.33 4.34 3.26
N LEU A 332 0.49 5.34 3.59
CA LEU A 332 1.63 5.17 4.49
C LEU A 332 1.20 4.72 5.89
N ASN A 333 0.14 5.32 6.44
CA ASN A 333 -0.39 4.95 7.75
C ASN A 333 -0.99 3.55 7.74
N LEU A 334 -1.78 3.18 6.72
CA LEU A 334 -2.33 1.83 6.58
C LEU A 334 -1.21 0.77 6.58
N THR A 335 -0.16 1.00 5.79
CA THR A 335 0.97 0.08 5.70
C THR A 335 1.72 -0.05 7.03
N LYS A 336 1.94 1.04 7.75
CA LYS A 336 2.55 1.00 9.10
C LYS A 336 1.62 0.30 10.10
N ASN A 337 0.34 0.57 10.04
CA ASN A 337 -0.67 0.00 10.93
C ASN A 337 -0.86 -1.51 10.71
N SER A 338 -0.40 -2.08 9.58
CA SER A 338 -0.40 -3.54 9.41
C SER A 338 0.43 -4.26 10.47
N SER A 339 1.40 -3.58 11.09
CA SER A 339 2.20 -4.10 12.22
C SER A 339 1.35 -4.43 13.46
N LEU A 340 0.17 -3.81 13.61
CA LEU A 340 -0.76 -4.16 14.70
C LEU A 340 -1.35 -5.56 14.56
N ALA A 341 -1.12 -6.21 13.43
CA ALA A 341 -1.49 -7.61 13.19
C ALA A 341 -0.87 -8.60 14.18
N VAL A 342 0.26 -8.24 14.79
CA VAL A 342 0.90 -9.03 15.85
C VAL A 342 -0.06 -9.35 17.00
N PHE A 343 -0.99 -8.44 17.33
CA PHE A 343 -1.95 -8.61 18.44
C PHE A 343 -3.06 -9.62 18.14
N ILE A 344 -3.27 -9.95 16.87
CA ILE A 344 -4.24 -10.97 16.42
C ILE A 344 -3.56 -12.20 15.82
N GLY A 345 -2.21 -12.28 15.90
CA GLY A 345 -1.45 -13.44 15.47
C GLY A 345 -1.21 -13.60 13.98
N PHE A 346 -1.45 -12.57 13.15
CA PHE A 346 -1.14 -12.64 11.73
C PHE A 346 0.38 -12.48 11.49
N PRO A 347 1.03 -13.40 10.73
CA PRO A 347 2.48 -13.45 10.57
C PRO A 347 3.01 -12.46 9.53
N GLU A 348 2.95 -11.17 9.84
CA GLU A 348 3.62 -10.12 9.09
C GLU A 348 5.06 -9.87 9.63
N VAL A 349 5.79 -8.90 9.07
CA VAL A 349 7.21 -8.67 9.39
C VAL A 349 7.47 -8.50 10.89
N VAL A 350 6.63 -7.75 11.62
CA VAL A 350 6.84 -7.50 13.06
C VAL A 350 6.61 -8.80 13.85
N ALA A 351 5.53 -9.53 13.57
CA ALA A 351 5.23 -10.78 14.25
C ALA A 351 6.32 -11.83 14.02
N VAL A 352 6.79 -11.98 12.78
CA VAL A 352 7.79 -12.97 12.42
C VAL A 352 9.18 -12.56 12.91
N PHE A 353 9.59 -11.31 12.72
CA PHE A 353 10.97 -10.90 12.94
C PHE A 353 11.20 -10.21 14.28
N ALA A 354 10.43 -9.17 14.61
CA ALA A 354 10.54 -8.51 15.91
C ALA A 354 9.88 -9.31 17.06
N GLY A 355 9.03 -10.29 16.71
CA GLY A 355 8.47 -11.24 17.66
C GLY A 355 9.26 -12.55 17.71
N THR A 356 8.94 -13.51 16.83
CA THR A 356 9.44 -14.89 16.91
C THR A 356 10.95 -15.00 16.72
N THR A 357 11.50 -14.39 15.66
CA THR A 357 12.95 -14.48 15.36
C THR A 357 13.79 -13.83 16.45
N LEU A 358 13.38 -12.66 16.93
CA LEU A 358 14.06 -11.97 18.03
C LEU A 358 14.09 -12.82 19.30
N ASN A 359 12.97 -13.43 19.67
CA ASN A 359 12.88 -14.27 20.86
C ASN A 359 13.75 -15.54 20.76
N GLN A 360 13.92 -16.10 19.57
CA GLN A 360 14.75 -17.28 19.35
C GLN A 360 16.24 -16.98 19.29
N THR A 361 16.63 -15.88 18.64
CA THR A 361 18.03 -15.54 18.38
C THR A 361 18.65 -14.67 19.46
N GLY A 362 17.82 -13.91 20.20
CA GLY A 362 18.28 -12.87 21.13
C GLY A 362 18.91 -11.65 20.44
N GLN A 363 18.95 -11.59 19.11
CA GLN A 363 19.59 -10.52 18.33
C GLN A 363 18.62 -9.36 18.10
N ALA A 364 18.30 -8.64 19.20
CA ALA A 364 17.27 -7.61 19.21
C ALA A 364 17.58 -6.43 18.29
N VAL A 365 18.84 -5.98 18.25
CA VAL A 365 19.25 -4.82 17.44
C VAL A 365 19.07 -5.11 15.96
N GLU A 366 19.54 -6.25 15.49
CA GLU A 366 19.49 -6.67 14.11
C GLU A 366 18.06 -6.93 13.64
N CYS A 367 17.27 -7.64 14.44
CA CYS A 367 15.88 -7.95 14.10
C CYS A 367 15.03 -6.68 14.02
N ILE A 368 15.17 -5.77 14.98
CA ILE A 368 14.44 -4.49 14.97
C ILE A 368 14.93 -3.60 13.83
N ALA A 369 16.25 -3.51 13.61
CA ALA A 369 16.81 -2.69 12.53
C ALA A 369 16.32 -3.17 11.14
N LEU A 370 16.30 -4.49 10.89
CA LEU A 370 15.76 -5.06 9.65
C LEU A 370 14.26 -4.77 9.50
N THR A 371 13.49 -4.95 10.57
CA THR A 371 12.05 -4.64 10.56
C THR A 371 11.82 -3.17 10.22
N MET A 372 12.53 -2.26 10.88
CA MET A 372 12.43 -0.81 10.62
C MET A 372 12.87 -0.47 9.19
N ALA A 373 13.98 -1.06 8.71
CA ALA A 373 14.47 -0.84 7.35
C ALA A 373 13.46 -1.27 6.29
N ILE A 374 12.79 -2.40 6.47
CA ILE A 374 11.73 -2.88 5.58
C ILE A 374 10.58 -1.88 5.51
N TYR A 375 10.03 -1.45 6.66
CA TYR A 375 8.94 -0.46 6.66
C TYR A 375 9.37 0.89 6.08
N LEU A 376 10.62 1.29 6.31
CA LEU A 376 11.18 2.50 5.69
C LEU A 376 11.23 2.38 4.17
N VAL A 377 11.76 1.27 3.64
CA VAL A 377 11.84 1.03 2.19
C VAL A 377 10.47 1.00 1.56
N ILE A 378 9.50 0.27 2.14
CA ILE A 378 8.12 0.24 1.65
C ILE A 378 7.52 1.66 1.65
N SER A 379 7.72 2.42 2.74
CA SER A 379 7.22 3.80 2.86
C SER A 379 7.85 4.73 1.80
N LEU A 380 9.13 4.59 1.53
CA LEU A 380 9.82 5.36 0.49
C LEU A 380 9.29 5.02 -0.91
N ILE A 381 9.03 3.74 -1.19
CA ILE A 381 8.44 3.29 -2.48
C ILE A 381 7.04 3.88 -2.65
N ILE A 382 6.18 3.77 -1.64
CA ILE A 382 4.83 4.36 -1.67
C ILE A 382 4.91 5.88 -1.87
N SER A 383 5.77 6.55 -1.13
CA SER A 383 5.96 8.01 -1.23
C SER A 383 6.46 8.43 -2.61
N ALA A 384 7.44 7.71 -3.16
CA ALA A 384 7.97 7.98 -4.49
C ALA A 384 6.91 7.81 -5.58
N PHE A 385 6.12 6.70 -5.51
CA PHE A 385 5.02 6.43 -6.43
C PHE A 385 3.93 7.52 -6.34
N MET A 386 3.51 7.88 -5.13
CA MET A 386 2.47 8.89 -4.93
C MET A 386 2.95 10.30 -5.32
N ASN A 387 4.22 10.65 -5.09
CA ASN A 387 4.78 11.91 -5.55
C ASN A 387 4.87 11.99 -7.07
N TRP A 388 5.23 10.89 -7.72
CA TRP A 388 5.20 10.80 -9.18
C TRP A 388 3.76 10.98 -9.71
N TYR A 389 2.77 10.30 -9.09
CA TYR A 389 1.37 10.40 -9.46
C TYR A 389 0.82 11.82 -9.24
N ASN A 390 1.13 12.45 -8.10
CA ASN A 390 0.74 13.82 -7.78
C ASN A 390 1.25 14.82 -8.82
N ARG A 391 2.50 14.68 -9.27
CA ARG A 391 3.07 15.53 -10.33
C ARG A 391 2.33 15.39 -11.67
N HIS A 392 1.81 14.21 -11.98
CA HIS A 392 1.03 13.98 -13.20
C HIS A 392 -0.37 14.61 -13.17
N ILE A 393 -0.96 14.77 -11.97
CA ILE A 393 -2.30 15.36 -11.79
C ILE A 393 -2.20 16.88 -11.59
N ALA A 394 -1.05 17.40 -11.18
CA ALA A 394 -0.84 18.84 -10.98
C ALA A 394 -1.13 19.64 -12.26
N LEU A 395 -1.77 20.80 -12.11
CA LEU A 395 -1.91 21.76 -13.22
C LEU A 395 -0.54 22.34 -13.55
N VAL A 396 -0.19 22.30 -14.81
CA VAL A 396 0.82 23.22 -15.35
C VAL A 396 0.11 24.55 -15.56
N GLU A 397 0.23 25.45 -14.61
CA GLU A 397 -0.14 26.86 -14.84
C GLU A 397 0.78 27.38 -15.96
N ARG A 398 0.18 27.70 -17.10
CA ARG A 398 0.85 28.39 -18.21
C ARG A 398 0.60 29.88 -18.09
#